data_b6f14749e8f2978ef015fe14dec84b34
#
_entry.id   b6f14749e8f2978ef015fe14dec84b34
#
_cell.length_a   1.000
_cell.length_b   1.000
_cell.length_c   1.000
_cell.angle_alpha   90.00
_cell.angle_beta   90.00
_cell.angle_gamma   90.00
#
_symmetry.space_group_name_H-M   'P 1'
#
loop_
_entity.id
_entity.type
_entity.pdbx_description
1 polymer ?
#
loop_
_entity_poly.entity_id
_entity_poly.type
_entity_poly.pdbx_seq_one_letter_code
_entity_poly.pdbx_strand_id
1 'polypeptide(L)'
;MSAEIRSVAHDVLVIGAGGAGLRAAIEASAGGVSVGVVSKSLLGKAHTVMAEGGVAAALANVDDRDSWRVHFADTMRGGGYVNDPRMAEIHAKEAPARVRELEAWGALFDRTSDGRILQRNFGGHRYPRLAHVGDRTGLEMIRTLQDHGVHAGIDFHMEQTVVALLKDGDRIAGAFTYDRERGRFTVFSAKAVVLATGGIGRAYAITSNSWEYTGDGHALAYEAGADLADMEFVQLSLIHI
;
A
#
# COMPACT_ATOMS: atom_id res chain seq x y z
N MET A 1 19.50 -29.33 -18.69
CA MET A 1 18.42 -28.48 -19.24
C MET A 1 18.75 -27.07 -18.79
N SER A 2 19.05 -26.16 -19.70
CA SER A 2 19.17 -24.73 -19.35
C SER A 2 17.78 -24.22 -18.95
N ALA A 3 17.64 -23.68 -17.73
CA ALA A 3 16.40 -23.07 -17.31
C ALA A 3 16.15 -21.85 -18.23
N GLU A 4 15.08 -21.90 -18.99
CA GLU A 4 14.66 -20.77 -19.84
C GLU A 4 14.24 -19.61 -18.94
N ILE A 5 14.96 -18.49 -19.03
CA ILE A 5 14.63 -17.27 -18.29
C ILE A 5 13.65 -16.46 -19.15
N ARG A 6 12.45 -16.23 -18.62
CA ARG A 6 11.45 -15.37 -19.27
C ARG A 6 11.86 -13.91 -19.12
N SER A 7 11.64 -13.09 -20.14
CA SER A 7 11.82 -11.64 -20.11
C SER A 7 10.48 -10.94 -20.35
N VAL A 8 10.19 -9.93 -19.54
CA VAL A 8 8.99 -9.08 -19.62
C VAL A 8 9.43 -7.64 -19.45
N ALA A 9 8.83 -6.72 -20.20
CA ALA A 9 9.16 -5.29 -20.15
C ALA A 9 7.92 -4.44 -19.87
N HIS A 10 8.08 -3.44 -18.99
CA HIS A 10 7.09 -2.41 -18.69
C HIS A 10 7.77 -1.04 -18.60
N ASP A 11 7.03 0.03 -18.74
CA ASP A 11 7.54 1.35 -18.42
C ASP A 11 7.72 1.53 -16.91
N VAL A 12 6.70 1.09 -16.14
CA VAL A 12 6.70 1.11 -14.69
C VAL A 12 6.44 -0.29 -14.13
N LEU A 13 7.29 -0.74 -13.23
CA LEU A 13 7.13 -1.99 -12.48
C LEU A 13 6.81 -1.65 -11.03
N VAL A 14 5.67 -2.12 -10.54
CA VAL A 14 5.26 -1.98 -9.13
C VAL A 14 5.46 -3.32 -8.43
N ILE A 15 6.23 -3.34 -7.35
CA ILE A 15 6.50 -4.53 -6.55
C ILE A 15 5.63 -4.48 -5.29
N GLY A 16 4.60 -5.31 -5.26
CA GLY A 16 3.61 -5.38 -4.19
C GLY A 16 2.22 -4.93 -4.63
N ALA A 17 1.21 -5.77 -4.40
CA ALA A 17 -0.20 -5.56 -4.76
C ALA A 17 -1.09 -5.21 -3.56
N GLY A 18 -0.55 -4.52 -2.56
CA GLY A 18 -1.31 -3.91 -1.47
C GLY A 18 -1.92 -2.57 -1.88
N GLY A 19 -2.59 -1.89 -0.95
CA GLY A 19 -3.26 -0.61 -1.22
C GLY A 19 -2.33 0.44 -1.85
N ALA A 20 -1.11 0.58 -1.35
CA ALA A 20 -0.13 1.53 -1.88
C ALA A 20 0.31 1.16 -3.31
N GLY A 21 0.63 -0.12 -3.56
CA GLY A 21 1.08 -0.58 -4.86
C GLY A 21 -0.01 -0.47 -5.93
N LEU A 22 -1.23 -0.92 -5.61
CA LEU A 22 -2.36 -0.79 -6.52
C LEU A 22 -2.66 0.67 -6.86
N ARG A 23 -2.67 1.56 -5.86
CA ARG A 23 -2.91 2.99 -6.11
C ARG A 23 -1.81 3.61 -6.98
N ALA A 24 -0.54 3.26 -6.73
CA ALA A 24 0.59 3.72 -7.55
C ALA A 24 0.49 3.21 -8.99
N ALA A 25 0.11 1.94 -9.18
CA ALA A 25 -0.06 1.35 -10.49
C ALA A 25 -1.19 2.03 -11.29
N ILE A 26 -2.31 2.33 -10.64
CA ILE A 26 -3.44 3.03 -11.25
C ILE A 26 -3.01 4.43 -11.70
N GLU A 27 -2.29 5.19 -10.85
CA GLU A 27 -1.80 6.51 -11.22
C GLU A 27 -0.83 6.47 -12.39
N ALA A 28 0.10 5.52 -12.39
CA ALA A 28 1.05 5.35 -13.48
C ALA A 28 0.32 5.00 -14.80
N SER A 29 -0.66 4.08 -14.75
CA SER A 29 -1.46 3.70 -15.91
C SER A 29 -2.28 4.88 -16.47
N ALA A 30 -2.82 5.73 -15.60
CA ALA A 30 -3.53 6.95 -16.01
C ALA A 30 -2.60 7.94 -16.76
N GLY A 31 -1.29 7.88 -16.53
CA GLY A 31 -0.27 8.61 -17.28
C GLY A 31 0.01 8.05 -18.68
N GLY A 32 -0.68 6.99 -19.11
CA GLY A 32 -0.57 6.41 -20.46
C GLY A 32 0.68 5.56 -20.68
N VAL A 33 1.31 5.04 -19.61
CA VAL A 33 2.48 4.17 -19.70
C VAL A 33 2.11 2.72 -19.40
N SER A 34 2.90 1.77 -19.90
CA SER A 34 2.70 0.35 -19.58
C SER A 34 3.11 0.06 -18.12
N VAL A 35 2.22 -0.63 -17.39
CA VAL A 35 2.42 -0.91 -15.96
C VAL A 35 2.31 -2.40 -15.68
N GLY A 36 3.33 -2.97 -15.05
CA GLY A 36 3.29 -4.31 -14.47
C GLY A 36 3.29 -4.27 -12.95
N VAL A 37 2.42 -5.07 -12.33
CA VAL A 37 2.40 -5.28 -10.89
C VAL A 37 2.88 -6.68 -10.57
N VAL A 38 3.95 -6.80 -9.82
CA VAL A 38 4.51 -8.08 -9.36
C VAL A 38 4.10 -8.32 -7.91
N SER A 39 3.50 -9.47 -7.65
CA SER A 39 3.08 -9.88 -6.30
C SER A 39 3.58 -11.28 -5.98
N LYS A 40 4.12 -11.48 -4.77
CA LYS A 40 4.57 -12.81 -4.30
C LYS A 40 3.41 -13.76 -3.99
N SER A 41 2.18 -13.24 -3.89
CA SER A 41 0.97 -14.03 -3.70
C SER A 41 -0.11 -13.62 -4.69
N LEU A 42 -1.28 -14.23 -4.57
CA LEU A 42 -2.47 -13.85 -5.35
C LEU A 42 -2.95 -12.44 -4.96
N LEU A 43 -3.62 -11.77 -5.87
CA LEU A 43 -4.33 -10.54 -5.57
C LEU A 43 -5.31 -10.74 -4.41
N GLY A 44 -5.50 -9.71 -3.59
CA GLY A 44 -6.37 -9.78 -2.42
C GLY A 44 -5.76 -10.43 -1.18
N LYS A 45 -4.47 -10.78 -1.18
CA LYS A 45 -3.78 -11.39 -0.03
C LYS A 45 -2.87 -10.41 0.73
N ALA A 46 -2.73 -9.18 0.24
CA ALA A 46 -1.91 -8.17 0.91
C ALA A 46 -2.46 -7.80 2.30
N HIS A 47 -1.59 -7.37 3.21
CA HIS A 47 -1.97 -7.00 4.59
C HIS A 47 -3.08 -5.94 4.66
N THR A 48 -3.21 -5.07 3.67
CA THR A 48 -4.28 -4.07 3.59
C THR A 48 -5.67 -4.69 3.79
N VAL A 49 -5.90 -5.93 3.33
CA VAL A 49 -7.17 -6.66 3.51
C VAL A 49 -7.57 -6.81 4.98
N MET A 50 -6.60 -6.86 5.87
CA MET A 50 -6.79 -7.06 7.31
C MET A 50 -7.09 -5.76 8.07
N ALA A 51 -7.15 -4.62 7.38
CA ALA A 51 -7.44 -3.34 8.02
C ALA A 51 -8.93 -3.24 8.35
N GLU A 52 -9.25 -3.23 9.64
CA GLU A 52 -10.61 -3.21 10.18
C GLU A 52 -11.05 -1.80 10.59
N GLY A 53 -10.11 -0.99 11.10
CA GLY A 53 -10.38 0.28 11.76
C GLY A 53 -11.07 1.33 10.89
N GLY A 54 -10.69 1.44 9.64
CA GLY A 54 -11.14 2.47 8.72
C GLY A 54 -9.99 3.30 8.16
N VAL A 55 -10.31 4.18 7.22
CA VAL A 55 -9.37 5.12 6.60
C VAL A 55 -9.49 6.47 7.28
N ALA A 56 -8.41 6.94 7.90
CA ALA A 56 -8.39 8.23 8.59
C ALA A 56 -8.41 9.38 7.56
N ALA A 57 -9.52 10.11 7.49
CA ALA A 57 -9.69 11.26 6.61
C ALA A 57 -10.60 12.31 7.25
N ALA A 58 -10.15 13.55 7.34
CA ALA A 58 -10.92 14.63 7.94
C ALA A 58 -12.00 15.14 6.96
N LEU A 59 -13.07 14.35 6.78
CA LEU A 59 -14.20 14.69 5.91
C LEU A 59 -15.19 15.68 6.54
N ALA A 60 -15.14 15.85 7.86
CA ALA A 60 -16.08 16.67 8.64
C ALA A 60 -17.57 16.28 8.46
N ASN A 61 -17.84 15.01 8.18
CA ASN A 61 -19.20 14.53 7.94
C ASN A 61 -19.99 14.31 9.25
N VAL A 62 -19.31 13.89 10.32
CA VAL A 62 -19.87 13.57 11.63
C VAL A 62 -19.64 14.69 12.62
N ASP A 63 -18.47 15.31 12.57
CA ASP A 63 -18.10 16.46 13.41
C ASP A 63 -17.47 17.54 12.53
N ASP A 64 -18.13 18.70 12.43
CA ASP A 64 -17.73 19.82 11.55
C ASP A 64 -16.48 20.57 12.04
N ARG A 65 -16.06 20.32 13.29
CA ARG A 65 -14.81 20.87 13.84
C ARG A 65 -13.58 20.14 13.36
N ASP A 66 -13.74 18.96 12.74
CA ASP A 66 -12.59 18.21 12.20
C ASP A 66 -12.08 18.86 10.91
N SER A 67 -10.78 18.83 10.73
CA SER A 67 -10.12 19.39 9.57
C SER A 67 -8.76 18.72 9.35
N TRP A 68 -8.18 18.88 8.15
CA TRP A 68 -6.84 18.39 7.90
C TRP A 68 -5.79 18.94 8.89
N ARG A 69 -5.99 20.16 9.41
CA ARG A 69 -5.09 20.74 10.43
C ARG A 69 -5.18 20.01 11.76
N VAL A 70 -6.38 19.63 12.18
CA VAL A 70 -6.57 18.82 13.40
C VAL A 70 -6.00 17.42 13.17
N HIS A 71 -6.24 16.82 12.00
CA HIS A 71 -5.66 15.54 11.62
C HIS A 71 -4.12 15.57 11.64
N PHE A 72 -3.51 16.58 11.04
CA PHE A 72 -2.07 16.80 11.09
C PHE A 72 -1.54 16.92 12.54
N ALA A 73 -2.19 17.75 13.36
CA ALA A 73 -1.78 17.92 14.76
C ALA A 73 -1.89 16.63 15.57
N ASP A 74 -2.95 15.85 15.36
CA ASP A 74 -3.12 14.53 15.98
C ASP A 74 -2.04 13.54 15.52
N THR A 75 -1.70 13.55 14.23
CA THR A 75 -0.63 12.70 13.66
C THR A 75 0.72 13.06 14.26
N MET A 76 1.07 14.33 14.33
CA MET A 76 2.33 14.78 14.92
C MET A 76 2.43 14.42 16.40
N ARG A 77 1.35 14.64 17.15
CA ARG A 77 1.30 14.28 18.56
C ARG A 77 1.39 12.77 18.78
N GLY A 78 0.64 11.98 17.98
CA GLY A 78 0.66 10.51 18.04
C GLY A 78 2.02 9.92 17.73
N GLY A 79 2.78 10.53 16.84
CA GLY A 79 4.16 10.16 16.51
C GLY A 79 5.20 10.73 17.48
N GLY A 80 4.80 11.36 18.60
CA GLY A 80 5.74 11.96 19.55
C GLY A 80 6.61 13.08 18.98
N TYR A 81 6.17 13.69 17.86
CA TYR A 81 6.89 14.72 17.11
C TYR A 81 8.23 14.27 16.49
N VAL A 82 8.47 12.96 16.38
CA VAL A 82 9.65 12.42 15.67
C VAL A 82 9.37 12.09 14.22
N ASN A 83 8.11 12.06 13.82
CA ASN A 83 7.67 11.83 12.44
C ASN A 83 7.94 13.06 11.54
N ASP A 84 8.17 12.81 10.26
CA ASP A 84 8.39 13.86 9.24
C ASP A 84 7.11 14.74 9.12
N PRO A 85 7.20 16.05 9.44
CA PRO A 85 6.04 16.93 9.42
C PRO A 85 5.51 17.19 8.00
N ARG A 86 6.38 17.15 6.97
CA ARG A 86 5.97 17.33 5.58
C ARG A 86 5.13 16.15 5.10
N MET A 87 5.55 14.95 5.42
CA MET A 87 4.79 13.74 5.06
C MET A 87 3.47 13.65 5.81
N ALA A 88 3.46 14.01 7.11
CA ALA A 88 2.24 14.08 7.91
C ALA A 88 1.24 15.13 7.37
N GLU A 89 1.74 16.28 6.90
CA GLU A 89 0.90 17.33 6.30
C GLU A 89 0.28 16.87 4.97
N ILE A 90 1.08 16.28 4.07
CA ILE A 90 0.60 15.72 2.80
C ILE A 90 -0.48 14.68 3.06
N HIS A 91 -0.21 13.74 3.97
CA HIS A 91 -1.17 12.70 4.35
C HIS A 91 -2.50 13.30 4.84
N ALA A 92 -2.46 14.22 5.79
CA ALA A 92 -3.65 14.82 6.37
C ALA A 92 -4.47 15.64 5.35
N LYS A 93 -3.80 16.34 4.44
CA LYS A 93 -4.45 17.15 3.39
C LYS A 93 -5.08 16.31 2.29
N GLU A 94 -4.41 15.23 1.87
CA GLU A 94 -4.84 14.43 0.73
C GLU A 94 -5.83 13.32 1.10
N ALA A 95 -5.81 12.81 2.33
CA ALA A 95 -6.66 11.71 2.76
C ALA A 95 -8.15 11.89 2.42
N PRO A 96 -8.78 13.08 2.58
CA PRO A 96 -10.17 13.28 2.18
C PRO A 96 -10.42 13.06 0.69
N ALA A 97 -9.49 13.51 -0.17
CA ALA A 97 -9.59 13.31 -1.62
C ALA A 97 -9.45 11.84 -1.98
N ARG A 98 -8.54 11.11 -1.32
CA ARG A 98 -8.34 9.67 -1.57
C ARG A 98 -9.54 8.82 -1.15
N VAL A 99 -10.21 9.16 -0.05
CA VAL A 99 -11.46 8.47 0.36
C VAL A 99 -12.59 8.70 -0.64
N ARG A 100 -12.76 9.94 -1.12
CA ARG A 100 -13.77 10.24 -2.17
C ARG A 100 -13.43 9.58 -3.51
N GLU A 101 -12.16 9.45 -3.83
CA GLU A 101 -11.70 8.72 -5.01
C GLU A 101 -12.09 7.24 -4.94
N LEU A 102 -11.86 6.57 -3.80
CA LEU A 102 -12.30 5.19 -3.57
C LEU A 102 -13.83 5.07 -3.68
N GLU A 103 -14.57 6.02 -3.12
CA GLU A 103 -16.03 6.08 -3.26
C GLU A 103 -16.45 6.20 -4.74
N ALA A 104 -15.81 7.09 -5.49
CA ALA A 104 -16.08 7.27 -6.92
C ALA A 104 -15.74 6.01 -7.75
N TRP A 105 -14.79 5.22 -7.32
CA TRP A 105 -14.44 3.93 -7.91
C TRP A 105 -15.31 2.76 -7.41
N GLY A 106 -16.31 3.04 -6.58
CA GLY A 106 -17.30 2.05 -6.15
C GLY A 106 -17.08 1.44 -4.77
N ALA A 107 -16.26 2.04 -3.90
CA ALA A 107 -16.18 1.63 -2.50
C ALA A 107 -17.47 1.97 -1.74
N LEU A 108 -18.03 0.99 -1.07
CA LEU A 108 -19.34 1.08 -0.39
C LEU A 108 -19.16 1.42 1.10
N PHE A 109 -18.69 2.62 1.38
CA PHE A 109 -18.56 3.10 2.77
C PHE A 109 -19.91 3.16 3.48
N ASP A 110 -19.91 2.91 4.78
CA ASP A 110 -21.06 3.10 5.64
C ASP A 110 -21.54 4.57 5.60
N ARG A 111 -22.86 4.79 5.77
CA ARG A 111 -23.48 6.11 5.58
C ARG A 111 -24.16 6.63 6.85
N THR A 112 -24.11 7.94 6.98
CA THR A 112 -24.97 8.68 7.88
C THR A 112 -26.41 8.67 7.39
N SER A 113 -27.38 9.04 8.22
CA SER A 113 -28.79 9.11 7.83
C SER A 113 -29.08 10.09 6.68
N ASP A 114 -28.22 11.09 6.47
CA ASP A 114 -28.29 12.06 5.38
C ASP A 114 -27.42 11.68 4.17
N GLY A 115 -26.90 10.43 4.13
CA GLY A 115 -26.23 9.85 2.98
C GLY A 115 -24.74 10.17 2.84
N ARG A 116 -24.13 10.90 3.77
CA ARG A 116 -22.68 11.16 3.76
C ARG A 116 -21.90 9.93 4.25
N ILE A 117 -20.60 9.84 3.92
CA ILE A 117 -19.73 8.78 4.46
C ILE A 117 -19.72 8.89 5.98
N LEU A 118 -20.07 7.80 6.66
CA LEU A 118 -20.00 7.70 8.11
C LEU A 118 -18.54 7.61 8.56
N GLN A 119 -18.21 8.32 9.61
CA GLN A 119 -16.90 8.32 10.22
C GLN A 119 -17.02 7.90 11.68
N ARG A 120 -16.21 6.94 12.11
CA ARG A 120 -16.15 6.51 13.50
C ARG A 120 -14.95 7.06 14.23
N ASN A 121 -15.06 7.11 15.55
CA ASN A 121 -13.93 7.46 16.41
C ASN A 121 -12.99 6.26 16.57
N PHE A 122 -11.70 6.55 16.72
CA PHE A 122 -10.69 5.54 17.00
C PHE A 122 -9.55 6.19 17.82
N GLY A 123 -8.81 5.38 18.58
CA GLY A 123 -7.80 5.88 19.51
C GLY A 123 -6.83 6.89 18.91
N GLY A 124 -6.49 7.93 19.70
CA GLY A 124 -5.55 8.98 19.31
C GLY A 124 -6.13 10.13 18.47
N HIS A 125 -7.31 9.97 17.87
CA HIS A 125 -7.98 11.02 17.11
C HIS A 125 -8.85 11.89 18.01
N ARG A 126 -8.78 13.21 17.82
CA ARG A 126 -9.63 14.18 18.55
C ARG A 126 -11.10 14.07 18.15
N TYR A 127 -11.36 13.86 16.87
CA TYR A 127 -12.70 13.77 16.28
C TYR A 127 -12.88 12.50 15.47
N PRO A 128 -14.13 12.02 15.29
CA PRO A 128 -14.42 10.89 14.41
C PRO A 128 -13.98 11.19 12.98
N ARG A 129 -13.03 10.41 12.42
CA ARG A 129 -12.54 10.62 11.05
C ARG A 129 -12.27 9.35 10.27
N LEU A 130 -12.52 8.17 10.85
CA LEU A 130 -12.30 6.92 10.15
C LEU A 130 -13.50 6.57 9.26
N ALA A 131 -13.36 6.80 7.96
CA ALA A 131 -14.30 6.27 6.97
C ALA A 131 -14.17 4.74 6.93
N HIS A 132 -15.27 4.01 7.02
CA HIS A 132 -15.23 2.56 7.22
C HIS A 132 -16.35 1.82 6.48
N VAL A 133 -16.19 0.51 6.37
CA VAL A 133 -17.18 -0.47 5.92
C VAL A 133 -17.28 -1.53 7.01
N GLY A 134 -18.08 -1.31 8.04
CA GLY A 134 -18.09 -2.16 9.22
C GLY A 134 -16.68 -2.42 9.74
N ASP A 135 -16.29 -3.68 9.85
CA ASP A 135 -14.95 -4.17 10.21
C ASP A 135 -14.14 -4.71 9.01
N ARG A 136 -14.56 -4.38 7.77
CA ARG A 136 -14.00 -4.92 6.52
C ARG A 136 -13.46 -3.84 5.60
N THR A 137 -13.05 -2.71 6.15
CA THR A 137 -12.61 -1.55 5.36
C THR A 137 -11.46 -1.90 4.41
N GLY A 138 -10.47 -2.65 4.88
CA GLY A 138 -9.33 -3.06 4.07
C GLY A 138 -9.70 -3.98 2.92
N LEU A 139 -10.64 -4.91 3.15
CA LEU A 139 -11.18 -5.78 2.11
C LEU A 139 -11.89 -4.96 1.02
N GLU A 140 -12.72 -4.00 1.42
CA GLU A 140 -13.42 -3.12 0.47
C GLU A 140 -12.43 -2.26 -0.34
N MET A 141 -11.41 -1.69 0.31
CA MET A 141 -10.37 -0.94 -0.38
C MET A 141 -9.65 -1.78 -1.43
N ILE A 142 -9.22 -2.98 -1.06
CA ILE A 142 -8.50 -3.88 -1.98
C ILE A 142 -9.40 -4.31 -3.13
N ARG A 143 -10.67 -4.67 -2.85
CA ARG A 143 -11.65 -5.00 -3.90
C ARG A 143 -11.78 -3.87 -4.91
N THR A 144 -11.99 -2.66 -4.44
CA THR A 144 -12.16 -1.47 -5.28
C THR A 144 -10.93 -1.17 -6.11
N LEU A 145 -9.73 -1.19 -5.48
CA LEU A 145 -8.48 -0.91 -6.16
C LEU A 145 -8.12 -1.98 -7.19
N GLN A 146 -8.38 -3.25 -6.90
CA GLN A 146 -8.16 -4.35 -7.84
C GLN A 146 -9.08 -4.25 -9.05
N ASP A 147 -10.37 -4.04 -8.81
CA ASP A 147 -11.36 -3.90 -9.87
C ASP A 147 -10.99 -2.76 -10.81
N HIS A 148 -10.68 -1.59 -10.23
CA HIS A 148 -10.24 -0.43 -11.00
C HIS A 148 -8.94 -0.68 -11.77
N GLY A 149 -7.96 -1.33 -11.14
CA GLY A 149 -6.66 -1.65 -11.76
C GLY A 149 -6.78 -2.64 -12.93
N VAL A 150 -7.64 -3.65 -12.80
CA VAL A 150 -7.92 -4.60 -13.89
C VAL A 150 -8.56 -3.88 -15.08
N HIS A 151 -9.55 -3.02 -14.84
CA HIS A 151 -10.20 -2.23 -15.90
C HIS A 151 -9.26 -1.18 -16.51
N ALA A 152 -8.26 -0.71 -15.78
CA ALA A 152 -7.23 0.19 -16.31
C ALA A 152 -6.18 -0.51 -17.20
N GLY A 153 -6.28 -1.83 -17.39
CA GLY A 153 -5.37 -2.58 -18.26
C GLY A 153 -3.98 -2.81 -17.66
N ILE A 154 -3.85 -2.82 -16.33
CA ILE A 154 -2.61 -3.13 -15.64
C ILE A 154 -2.31 -4.64 -15.74
N ASP A 155 -1.06 -4.99 -16.08
CA ASP A 155 -0.61 -6.37 -16.14
C ASP A 155 -0.25 -6.89 -14.73
N PHE A 156 -0.98 -7.89 -14.25
CA PHE A 156 -0.73 -8.50 -12.95
C PHE A 156 0.07 -9.80 -13.06
N HIS A 157 1.26 -9.82 -12.46
CA HIS A 157 2.15 -10.97 -12.38
C HIS A 157 2.13 -11.52 -10.94
N MET A 158 1.20 -12.45 -10.69
CA MET A 158 1.01 -13.09 -9.40
C MET A 158 2.02 -14.21 -9.16
N GLU A 159 2.23 -14.55 -7.88
CA GLU A 159 3.11 -15.63 -7.42
C GLU A 159 4.58 -15.48 -7.88
N GLN A 160 5.00 -14.25 -8.12
CA GLN A 160 6.35 -13.87 -8.47
C GLN A 160 7.09 -13.35 -7.23
N THR A 161 8.02 -14.12 -6.70
CA THR A 161 8.88 -13.67 -5.60
C THR A 161 10.04 -12.88 -6.19
N VAL A 162 10.17 -11.61 -5.84
CA VAL A 162 11.32 -10.80 -6.24
C VAL A 162 12.54 -11.24 -5.44
N VAL A 163 13.58 -11.62 -6.14
CA VAL A 163 14.85 -12.12 -5.57
C VAL A 163 15.89 -11.02 -5.53
N ALA A 164 15.91 -10.14 -6.54
CA ALA A 164 16.84 -9.03 -6.61
C ALA A 164 16.25 -7.88 -7.42
N LEU A 165 16.64 -6.65 -7.09
CA LEU A 165 16.47 -5.49 -7.97
C LEU A 165 17.63 -5.45 -8.97
N LEU A 166 17.32 -5.21 -10.23
CA LEU A 166 18.32 -5.13 -11.30
C LEU A 166 18.76 -3.68 -11.49
N LYS A 167 20.06 -3.48 -11.64
CA LYS A 167 20.67 -2.17 -11.82
C LYS A 167 21.28 -2.05 -13.21
N ASP A 168 21.22 -0.84 -13.76
CA ASP A 168 21.95 -0.38 -14.93
C ASP A 168 22.76 0.85 -14.50
N GLY A 169 24.03 0.65 -14.20
CA GLY A 169 24.85 1.61 -13.46
C GLY A 169 24.28 1.84 -12.04
N ASP A 170 23.99 3.10 -11.72
CA ASP A 170 23.41 3.48 -10.43
C ASP A 170 21.86 3.52 -10.41
N ARG A 171 21.24 3.23 -11.55
CA ARG A 171 19.78 3.27 -11.70
C ARG A 171 19.17 1.88 -11.54
N ILE A 172 18.04 1.77 -10.83
CA ILE A 172 17.22 0.55 -10.84
C ILE A 172 16.54 0.44 -12.21
N ALA A 173 16.72 -0.70 -12.86
CA ALA A 173 16.26 -0.99 -14.22
C ALA A 173 15.25 -2.15 -14.30
N GLY A 174 14.89 -2.73 -13.16
CA GLY A 174 13.94 -3.83 -13.14
C GLY A 174 14.07 -4.73 -11.93
N ALA A 175 13.57 -5.96 -12.05
CA ALA A 175 13.59 -6.96 -11.00
C ALA A 175 13.85 -8.36 -11.57
N PHE A 176 14.56 -9.17 -10.82
CA PHE A 176 14.72 -10.60 -11.05
C PHE A 176 13.79 -11.35 -10.11
N THR A 177 12.96 -12.25 -10.64
CA THR A 177 11.92 -12.93 -9.88
C THR A 177 11.95 -14.43 -10.08
N TYR A 178 11.43 -15.15 -9.09
CA TYR A 178 11.10 -16.56 -9.17
C TYR A 178 9.59 -16.75 -9.28
N ASP A 179 9.14 -17.32 -10.38
CA ASP A 179 7.74 -17.71 -10.65
C ASP A 179 7.45 -19.01 -9.90
N ARG A 180 6.72 -18.93 -8.80
CA ARG A 180 6.42 -20.08 -7.94
C ARG A 180 5.43 -21.05 -8.57
N GLU A 181 4.54 -20.56 -9.43
CA GLU A 181 3.56 -21.38 -10.12
C GLU A 181 4.24 -22.31 -11.15
N ARG A 182 5.23 -21.77 -11.89
CA ARG A 182 5.87 -22.47 -13.02
C ARG A 182 7.29 -22.98 -12.73
N GLY A 183 7.84 -22.66 -11.56
CA GLY A 183 9.17 -23.09 -11.19
C GLY A 183 10.30 -22.54 -12.08
N ARG A 184 10.18 -21.30 -12.54
CA ARG A 184 11.14 -20.66 -13.45
C ARG A 184 11.47 -19.25 -13.01
N PHE A 185 12.55 -18.72 -13.56
CA PHE A 185 12.94 -17.32 -13.33
C PHE A 185 12.36 -16.40 -14.41
N THR A 186 12.08 -15.15 -13.99
CA THR A 186 11.66 -14.09 -14.89
C THR A 186 12.47 -12.81 -14.63
N VAL A 187 12.92 -12.18 -15.69
CA VAL A 187 13.51 -10.84 -15.67
C VAL A 187 12.43 -9.84 -16.08
N PHE A 188 12.14 -8.91 -15.21
CA PHE A 188 11.31 -7.74 -15.52
C PHE A 188 12.23 -6.55 -15.76
N SER A 189 12.15 -5.96 -16.97
CA SER A 189 12.83 -4.71 -17.30
C SER A 189 11.86 -3.55 -17.14
N ALA A 190 12.29 -2.44 -16.53
CA ALA A 190 11.44 -1.27 -16.36
C ALA A 190 12.26 0.04 -16.38
N LYS A 191 11.63 1.13 -16.82
CA LYS A 191 12.21 2.48 -16.76
C LYS A 191 12.16 3.05 -15.34
N ALA A 192 11.13 2.65 -14.56
CA ALA A 192 10.99 2.99 -13.15
C ALA A 192 10.43 1.81 -12.36
N VAL A 193 10.86 1.69 -11.10
CA VAL A 193 10.39 0.65 -10.17
C VAL A 193 9.82 1.33 -8.93
N VAL A 194 8.58 0.94 -8.56
CA VAL A 194 7.93 1.36 -7.31
C VAL A 194 7.95 0.19 -6.34
N LEU A 195 8.63 0.37 -5.21
CA LEU A 195 8.69 -0.63 -4.16
C LEU A 195 7.56 -0.40 -3.14
N ALA A 196 6.56 -1.28 -3.13
CA ALA A 196 5.35 -1.17 -2.30
C ALA A 196 5.04 -2.49 -1.55
N THR A 197 6.08 -3.14 -1.04
CA THR A 197 6.05 -4.50 -0.47
C THR A 197 5.46 -4.59 0.93
N GLY A 198 5.11 -3.46 1.54
CA GLY A 198 4.59 -3.42 2.91
C GLY A 198 5.69 -3.54 3.97
N GLY A 199 5.31 -3.98 5.16
CA GLY A 199 6.16 -3.93 6.35
C GLY A 199 6.93 -5.22 6.64
N ILE A 200 7.49 -5.28 7.86
CA ILE A 200 8.43 -6.32 8.34
C ILE A 200 7.90 -7.11 9.54
N GLY A 201 6.69 -6.79 10.03
CA GLY A 201 6.22 -7.30 11.32
C GLY A 201 6.18 -8.83 11.42
N ARG A 202 6.11 -9.57 10.32
CA ARG A 202 6.13 -11.04 10.31
C ARG A 202 7.51 -11.66 10.57
N ALA A 203 8.56 -10.86 10.57
CA ALA A 203 9.88 -11.30 11.03
C ALA A 203 9.92 -11.56 12.56
N TYR A 204 8.91 -11.11 13.30
CA TYR A 204 8.79 -11.27 14.75
C TYR A 204 7.82 -12.42 15.09
N ALA A 205 8.10 -13.15 16.17
CA ALA A 205 7.30 -14.29 16.58
C ALA A 205 5.89 -13.91 17.04
N ILE A 206 5.75 -12.78 17.74
CA ILE A 206 4.47 -12.26 18.24
C ILE A 206 4.05 -11.06 17.38
N THR A 207 3.08 -11.27 16.52
CA THR A 207 2.59 -10.25 15.59
C THR A 207 1.22 -10.62 15.06
N SER A 208 0.36 -9.63 14.84
CA SER A 208 -0.91 -9.76 14.10
C SER A 208 -0.75 -9.44 12.59
N ASN A 209 0.47 -9.12 12.14
CA ASN A 209 0.71 -8.82 10.73
C ASN A 209 0.52 -10.05 9.85
N SER A 210 0.09 -9.84 8.61
CA SER A 210 -0.12 -10.93 7.65
C SER A 210 1.18 -11.64 7.31
N TRP A 211 1.06 -12.88 6.79
CA TRP A 211 2.18 -13.69 6.34
C TRP A 211 3.03 -13.03 5.25
N GLU A 212 2.47 -12.02 4.58
CA GLU A 212 3.11 -11.29 3.50
C GLU A 212 4.14 -10.25 4.00
N TYR A 213 4.11 -9.86 5.28
CA TYR A 213 4.95 -8.81 5.86
C TYR A 213 6.30 -9.32 6.35
N THR A 214 7.08 -9.89 5.45
CA THR A 214 8.36 -10.58 5.74
C THR A 214 9.59 -9.68 5.63
N GLY A 215 9.44 -8.41 5.20
CA GLY A 215 10.56 -7.48 5.09
C GLY A 215 11.35 -7.57 3.79
N ASP A 216 10.85 -8.31 2.81
CA ASP A 216 11.55 -8.53 1.53
C ASP A 216 11.96 -7.22 0.86
N GLY A 217 11.06 -6.23 0.85
CA GLY A 217 11.34 -4.93 0.25
C GLY A 217 12.43 -4.15 0.97
N HIS A 218 12.54 -4.27 2.29
CA HIS A 218 13.63 -3.66 3.06
C HIS A 218 14.98 -4.25 2.66
N ALA A 219 15.06 -5.59 2.56
CA ALA A 219 16.25 -6.28 2.13
C ALA A 219 16.63 -5.89 0.68
N LEU A 220 15.68 -5.94 -0.24
CA LEU A 220 15.89 -5.56 -1.64
C LEU A 220 16.37 -4.11 -1.80
N ALA A 221 15.79 -3.19 -1.04
CA ALA A 221 16.18 -1.77 -1.07
C ALA A 221 17.60 -1.58 -0.52
N TYR A 222 17.90 -2.20 0.61
CA TYR A 222 19.22 -2.13 1.24
C TYR A 222 20.32 -2.71 0.33
N GLU A 223 20.09 -3.89 -0.25
CA GLU A 223 21.02 -4.51 -1.20
C GLU A 223 21.21 -3.68 -2.47
N ALA A 224 20.19 -2.92 -2.86
CA ALA A 224 20.27 -2.00 -3.99
C ALA A 224 21.01 -0.69 -3.65
N GLY A 225 21.33 -0.45 -2.37
CA GLY A 225 22.09 0.71 -1.89
C GLY A 225 21.24 1.81 -1.26
N ALA A 226 19.98 1.55 -0.90
CA ALA A 226 19.17 2.51 -0.16
C ALA A 226 19.53 2.51 1.34
N ASP A 227 19.44 3.68 1.96
CA ASP A 227 19.54 3.81 3.41
C ASP A 227 18.26 3.29 4.08
N LEU A 228 18.42 2.67 5.26
CA LEU A 228 17.32 2.30 6.14
C LEU A 228 17.24 3.28 7.30
N ALA A 229 16.06 3.85 7.53
CA ALA A 229 15.81 4.80 8.59
C ALA A 229 14.74 4.27 9.55
N ASP A 230 14.83 4.67 10.81
CA ASP A 230 13.83 4.42 11.87
C ASP A 230 13.45 2.94 12.06
N MET A 231 14.40 2.04 11.83
CA MET A 231 14.17 0.57 11.89
C MET A 231 13.80 0.06 13.29
N GLU A 232 13.97 0.86 14.34
CA GLU A 232 13.49 0.58 15.69
C GLU A 232 11.97 0.72 15.84
N PHE A 233 11.29 1.44 14.94
CA PHE A 233 9.84 1.66 15.01
C PHE A 233 9.09 0.58 14.22
N VAL A 234 8.94 -0.60 14.79
CA VAL A 234 8.20 -1.71 14.17
C VAL A 234 6.85 -1.88 14.84
N GLN A 235 5.76 -1.65 14.10
CA GLN A 235 4.40 -1.87 14.57
C GLN A 235 4.01 -3.34 14.41
N LEU A 236 3.98 -4.10 15.47
CA LEU A 236 3.67 -5.52 15.46
C LEU A 236 2.18 -5.82 15.66
N SER A 237 1.56 -5.16 16.64
CA SER A 237 0.13 -5.30 16.96
C SER A 237 -0.28 -4.23 17.98
N LEU A 238 -1.54 -3.77 17.90
CA LEU A 238 -2.14 -2.91 18.94
C LEU A 238 -2.81 -3.71 20.05
N ILE A 239 -3.06 -5.01 19.86
CA ILE A 239 -3.78 -5.87 20.81
C ILE A 239 -2.87 -6.35 21.96
N HIS A 240 -1.57 -6.39 21.75
CA HIS A 240 -0.59 -6.96 22.66
C HIS A 240 0.24 -5.90 23.41
N ILE A 241 -0.22 -4.67 23.42
CA ILE A 241 0.39 -3.56 24.18
C ILE A 241 -0.37 -3.37 25.49
#